data_e059a1cb582c011ef57a610bdae6893a
#
_entry.id   e059a1cb582c011ef57a610bdae6893a
#
_cell.length_a   1.000
_cell.length_b   1.000
_cell.length_c   1.000
_cell.angle_alpha   90.00
_cell.angle_beta   90.00
_cell.angle_gamma   90.00
#
_symmetry.space_group_name_H-M   'P 1'
#
loop_
_entity.id
_entity.type
_entity.pdbx_description
1 polymer ?
#
loop_
_entity_poly.entity_id
_entity_poly.type
_entity_poly.pdbx_seq_one_letter_code
_entity_poly.pdbx_strand_id
1 'polypeptide(L)'
;MHNPSFPNESGTLQLPGPVGALDVAVDLPKADVPAQPVVAVICHPLSTEGGSMHNKVVTMVGTTLRELGVTTVRFNFRSVGTSAGSFDHGTGEQDDLKAVVAWVREQRPDATLWLAGFSFGAFVSLRAAAELQPQVLVSIAPPAGRWDFDGVQPPANWLVIQGEEDEIVDPQAVYNWLDSLDVPHELVRMPDTSHFFHRKLIDLRGALTHGVKHWLPNPDSATA
;
A
#
# COMPACT_ATOMS: atom_id res chain seq x y z
N MET A 1 13.92 15.77 -16.51
CA MET A 1 14.13 16.24 -15.12
C MET A 1 14.78 15.09 -14.37
N HIS A 2 15.78 15.34 -13.52
CA HIS A 2 16.36 14.28 -12.70
C HIS A 2 15.42 13.98 -11.53
N ASN A 3 15.27 12.70 -11.21
CA ASN A 3 14.58 12.28 -10.00
C ASN A 3 15.31 12.80 -8.76
N PRO A 4 14.60 13.22 -7.71
CA PRO A 4 15.22 13.60 -6.45
C PRO A 4 15.89 12.39 -5.80
N SER A 5 16.99 12.62 -5.08
CA SER A 5 17.62 11.57 -4.27
C SER A 5 16.68 11.09 -3.18
N PHE A 6 16.83 9.82 -2.78
CA PHE A 6 16.08 9.28 -1.65
C PHE A 6 16.49 10.02 -0.37
N PRO A 7 15.55 10.51 0.44
CA PRO A 7 15.89 11.31 1.62
C PRO A 7 16.56 10.48 2.72
N ASN A 8 17.47 11.12 3.45
CA ASN A 8 18.13 10.52 4.61
C ASN A 8 17.36 10.74 5.92
N GLU A 9 16.29 11.52 5.88
CA GLU A 9 15.38 11.82 6.99
C GLU A 9 13.95 11.68 6.53
N SER A 10 13.04 11.39 7.46
CA SER A 10 11.60 11.36 7.15
C SER A 10 11.14 12.76 6.73
N GLY A 11 10.39 12.84 5.64
CA GLY A 11 9.94 14.12 5.11
C GLY A 11 9.12 13.97 3.83
N THR A 12 8.79 15.09 3.21
CA THR A 12 8.02 15.18 1.98
C THR A 12 8.87 15.73 0.84
N LEU A 13 8.54 15.31 -0.37
CA LEU A 13 9.19 15.78 -1.60
C LEU A 13 8.19 15.74 -2.76
N GLN A 14 8.58 16.38 -3.86
CA GLN A 14 7.89 16.30 -5.14
C GLN A 14 8.67 15.35 -6.07
N LEU A 15 7.96 14.36 -6.63
CA LEU A 15 8.50 13.42 -7.59
C LEU A 15 7.93 13.73 -8.99
N PRO A 16 8.74 13.74 -10.05
CA PRO A 16 8.21 13.75 -11.40
C PRO A 16 7.33 12.51 -11.66
N GLY A 17 6.07 12.74 -12.00
CA GLY A 17 5.11 11.69 -12.34
C GLY A 17 4.70 11.75 -13.82
N PRO A 18 3.80 10.87 -14.26
CA PRO A 18 3.40 10.73 -15.67
C PRO A 18 2.73 11.98 -16.26
N VAL A 19 1.99 12.72 -15.42
CA VAL A 19 1.23 13.90 -15.85
C VAL A 19 1.65 15.18 -15.13
N GLY A 20 2.79 15.15 -14.44
CA GLY A 20 3.35 16.26 -13.67
C GLY A 20 3.86 15.79 -12.31
N ALA A 21 4.05 16.71 -11.37
CA ALA A 21 4.58 16.37 -10.05
C ALA A 21 3.60 15.50 -9.24
N LEU A 22 4.14 14.60 -8.41
CA LEU A 22 3.42 13.84 -7.40
C LEU A 22 3.94 14.21 -6.00
N ASP A 23 3.03 14.43 -5.06
CA ASP A 23 3.36 14.59 -3.63
C ASP A 23 3.77 13.25 -3.04
N VAL A 24 4.93 13.19 -2.42
CA VAL A 24 5.47 11.98 -1.81
C VAL A 24 5.90 12.27 -0.37
N ALA A 25 5.59 11.36 0.53
CA ALA A 25 6.08 11.34 1.90
C ALA A 25 6.90 10.05 2.13
N VAL A 26 8.14 10.21 2.56
CA VAL A 26 9.02 9.11 2.95
C VAL A 26 9.14 9.11 4.46
N ASP A 27 8.87 7.97 5.06
CA ASP A 27 9.04 7.77 6.50
C ASP A 27 10.05 6.66 6.75
N LEU A 28 11.18 7.00 7.33
CA LEU A 28 12.22 6.04 7.71
C LEU A 28 11.84 5.30 9.00
N PRO A 29 12.36 4.10 9.25
CA PRO A 29 12.23 3.39 10.53
C PRO A 29 12.63 4.29 11.72
N LYS A 30 12.09 4.01 12.88
CA LYS A 30 12.52 4.69 14.12
C LYS A 30 13.99 4.32 14.43
N ALA A 31 14.73 5.25 15.04
CA ALA A 31 16.16 5.07 15.31
C ALA A 31 16.49 3.87 16.21
N ASP A 32 15.54 3.44 17.04
CA ASP A 32 15.64 2.32 17.98
C ASP A 32 15.19 0.98 17.36
N VAL A 33 14.76 0.98 16.09
CA VAL A 33 14.31 -0.22 15.37
C VAL A 33 15.30 -0.58 14.26
N PRO A 34 15.83 -1.81 14.21
CA PRO A 34 16.69 -2.24 13.12
C PRO A 34 16.00 -2.07 11.75
N ALA A 35 16.68 -1.35 10.85
CA ALA A 35 16.14 -1.13 9.51
C ALA A 35 16.15 -2.43 8.70
N GLN A 36 15.03 -2.73 8.05
CA GLN A 36 14.91 -3.84 7.11
C GLN A 36 15.29 -3.38 5.68
N PRO A 37 15.84 -4.24 4.83
CA PRO A 37 16.09 -3.94 3.42
C PRO A 37 14.77 -3.99 2.61
N VAL A 38 13.76 -3.27 3.07
CA VAL A 38 12.40 -3.25 2.52
C VAL A 38 11.92 -1.83 2.38
N VAL A 39 11.30 -1.52 1.24
CA VAL A 39 10.54 -0.29 1.04
C VAL A 39 9.10 -0.66 0.69
N ALA A 40 8.16 -0.16 1.48
CA ALA A 40 6.72 -0.33 1.23
C ALA A 40 6.13 0.93 0.61
N VAL A 41 5.52 0.81 -0.56
CA VAL A 41 4.76 1.89 -1.20
C VAL A 41 3.28 1.72 -0.86
N ILE A 42 2.63 2.77 -0.34
CA ILE A 42 1.29 2.72 0.23
C ILE A 42 0.34 3.61 -0.57
N CYS A 43 -0.71 3.04 -1.11
CA CYS A 43 -1.73 3.68 -1.92
C CYS A 43 -2.95 4.09 -1.07
N HIS A 44 -3.41 5.33 -1.25
CA HIS A 44 -4.53 5.89 -0.50
C HIS A 44 -5.91 5.56 -1.12
N PRO A 45 -7.03 5.73 -0.37
CA PRO A 45 -8.37 5.47 -0.86
C PRO A 45 -8.80 6.51 -1.92
N LEU A 46 -10.04 6.38 -2.40
CA LEU A 46 -10.59 7.13 -3.54
C LEU A 46 -10.46 8.65 -3.36
N SER A 47 -9.77 9.28 -4.29
CA SER A 47 -9.46 10.71 -4.27
C SER A 47 -10.71 11.60 -4.35
N THR A 48 -11.70 11.19 -5.13
CA THR A 48 -12.98 11.90 -5.28
C THR A 48 -13.84 11.92 -4.01
N GLU A 49 -13.53 11.04 -3.05
CA GLU A 49 -14.17 10.97 -1.72
C GLU A 49 -13.24 11.48 -0.60
N GLY A 50 -12.30 12.35 -0.95
CA GLY A 50 -11.38 12.96 0.02
C GLY A 50 -10.19 12.08 0.42
N GLY A 51 -9.92 11.00 -0.31
CA GLY A 51 -8.76 10.16 -0.10
C GLY A 51 -7.45 10.90 -0.34
N SER A 52 -6.46 10.65 0.51
CA SER A 52 -5.11 11.21 0.40
C SER A 52 -4.10 10.36 1.18
N MET A 53 -2.81 10.59 0.96
CA MET A 53 -1.73 9.95 1.71
C MET A 53 -1.77 10.21 3.22
N HIS A 54 -2.60 11.15 3.67
CA HIS A 54 -2.82 11.50 5.08
C HIS A 54 -4.04 10.80 5.69
N ASN A 55 -4.75 9.97 4.95
CA ASN A 55 -5.86 9.17 5.48
C ASN A 55 -5.39 8.35 6.70
N LYS A 56 -6.24 8.23 7.72
CA LYS A 56 -5.87 7.60 9.00
C LYS A 56 -5.50 6.12 8.86
N VAL A 57 -6.14 5.38 7.97
CA VAL A 57 -5.77 3.98 7.68
C VAL A 57 -4.40 3.94 7.01
N VAL A 58 -4.16 4.76 6.00
CA VAL A 58 -2.88 4.87 5.28
C VAL A 58 -1.73 5.22 6.22
N THR A 59 -1.93 6.22 7.08
CA THR A 59 -0.91 6.61 8.07
C THR A 59 -0.70 5.56 9.14
N MET A 60 -1.75 4.81 9.55
CA MET A 60 -1.61 3.69 10.48
C MET A 60 -0.78 2.56 9.86
N VAL A 61 -1.03 2.21 8.59
CA VAL A 61 -0.21 1.23 7.86
C VAL A 61 1.25 1.67 7.83
N GLY A 62 1.51 2.92 7.44
CA GLY A 62 2.88 3.46 7.42
C GLY A 62 3.56 3.40 8.79
N THR A 63 2.86 3.81 9.85
CA THR A 63 3.39 3.76 11.22
C THR A 63 3.70 2.33 11.65
N THR A 64 2.79 1.39 11.39
CA THR A 64 2.98 -0.02 11.75
C THR A 64 4.19 -0.64 11.06
N LEU A 65 4.33 -0.41 9.76
CA LEU A 65 5.47 -0.94 9.00
C LEU A 65 6.80 -0.33 9.45
N ARG A 66 6.83 0.97 9.78
CA ARG A 66 8.02 1.62 10.36
C ARG A 66 8.44 1.03 11.71
N GLU A 67 7.48 0.62 12.53
CA GLU A 67 7.74 -0.06 13.81
C GLU A 67 8.30 -1.47 13.63
N LEU A 68 8.15 -2.04 12.42
CA LEU A 68 8.78 -3.29 12.00
C LEU A 68 10.12 -3.09 11.25
N GLY A 69 10.61 -1.85 11.19
CA GLY A 69 11.88 -1.52 10.52
C GLY A 69 11.76 -1.28 9.00
N VAL A 70 10.56 -1.24 8.46
CA VAL A 70 10.32 -1.03 7.02
C VAL A 70 10.29 0.47 6.70
N THR A 71 11.04 0.89 5.68
CA THR A 71 10.90 2.23 5.12
C THR A 71 9.58 2.33 4.36
N THR A 72 8.80 3.40 4.57
CA THR A 72 7.53 3.56 3.88
C THR A 72 7.50 4.80 2.99
N VAL A 73 6.87 4.65 1.83
CA VAL A 73 6.63 5.71 0.87
C VAL A 73 5.12 5.82 0.67
N ARG A 74 4.55 6.92 1.12
CA ARG A 74 3.16 7.29 0.85
C ARG A 74 3.15 8.40 -0.18
N PHE A 75 2.16 8.45 -1.05
CA PHE A 75 2.08 9.49 -2.06
C PHE A 75 0.62 9.84 -2.34
N ASN A 76 0.39 11.03 -2.88
CA ASN A 76 -0.90 11.43 -3.40
C ASN A 76 -1.00 11.03 -4.87
N PHE A 77 -2.03 10.27 -5.22
CA PHE A 77 -2.41 10.08 -6.61
C PHE A 77 -2.67 11.41 -7.31
N ARG A 78 -2.65 11.40 -8.64
CA ARG A 78 -3.09 12.55 -9.45
C ARG A 78 -4.36 13.18 -8.90
N SER A 79 -4.54 14.47 -9.07
CA SER A 79 -5.67 15.28 -8.58
C SER A 79 -5.74 15.51 -7.06
N VAL A 80 -4.80 15.00 -6.26
CA VAL A 80 -4.82 15.13 -4.79
C VAL A 80 -3.68 16.02 -4.30
N GLY A 81 -3.97 16.95 -3.41
CA GLY A 81 -2.98 17.87 -2.87
C GLY A 81 -2.36 18.73 -3.96
N THR A 82 -1.03 18.71 -4.10
CA THR A 82 -0.31 19.37 -5.20
C THR A 82 0.12 18.37 -6.30
N SER A 83 -0.33 17.11 -6.25
CA SER A 83 -0.15 16.15 -7.34
C SER A 83 -0.92 16.59 -8.58
N ALA A 84 -0.21 16.65 -9.70
CA ALA A 84 -0.76 17.10 -10.98
C ALA A 84 -1.76 16.11 -11.59
N GLY A 85 -2.53 16.56 -12.57
CA GLY A 85 -3.46 15.75 -13.33
C GLY A 85 -4.88 15.71 -12.78
N SER A 86 -5.67 14.78 -13.28
CA SER A 86 -7.06 14.56 -12.90
C SER A 86 -7.32 13.08 -12.66
N PHE A 87 -8.31 12.75 -11.84
CA PHE A 87 -8.73 11.38 -11.57
C PHE A 87 -9.03 10.61 -12.86
N ASP A 88 -8.47 9.41 -13.00
CA ASP A 88 -8.53 8.60 -14.22
C ASP A 88 -8.98 7.16 -13.96
N HIS A 89 -9.93 7.00 -13.04
CA HIS A 89 -10.63 5.74 -12.75
C HIS A 89 -9.72 4.53 -12.51
N GLY A 90 -8.52 4.75 -12.00
CA GLY A 90 -7.56 3.71 -11.64
C GLY A 90 -6.52 3.41 -12.73
N THR A 91 -6.73 3.82 -13.97
CA THR A 91 -5.74 3.62 -15.05
C THR A 91 -4.52 4.52 -14.84
N GLY A 92 -4.75 5.82 -14.77
CA GLY A 92 -3.67 6.76 -14.55
C GLY A 92 -3.06 6.66 -13.14
N GLU A 93 -3.85 6.29 -12.14
CA GLU A 93 -3.36 6.07 -10.77
C GLU A 93 -2.40 4.87 -10.69
N GLN A 94 -2.56 3.85 -11.55
CA GLN A 94 -1.55 2.79 -11.72
C GLN A 94 -0.24 3.35 -12.28
N ASP A 95 -0.29 4.27 -13.24
CA ASP A 95 0.90 4.88 -13.80
C ASP A 95 1.62 5.78 -12.78
N ASP A 96 0.86 6.47 -11.91
CA ASP A 96 1.43 7.20 -10.78
C ASP A 96 2.16 6.27 -9.82
N LEU A 97 1.55 5.13 -9.44
CA LEU A 97 2.18 4.11 -8.61
C LEU A 97 3.44 3.56 -9.26
N LYS A 98 3.42 3.24 -10.56
CA LYS A 98 4.58 2.76 -11.32
C LYS A 98 5.73 3.76 -11.30
N ALA A 99 5.43 5.06 -11.45
CA ALA A 99 6.45 6.11 -11.38
C ALA A 99 7.11 6.18 -9.99
N VAL A 100 6.33 6.10 -8.92
CA VAL A 100 6.85 6.06 -7.54
C VAL A 100 7.71 4.81 -7.31
N VAL A 101 7.26 3.64 -7.76
CA VAL A 101 8.01 2.38 -7.63
C VAL A 101 9.30 2.41 -8.46
N ALA A 102 9.27 2.97 -9.68
CA ALA A 102 10.46 3.12 -10.50
C ALA A 102 11.52 3.99 -9.80
N TRP A 103 11.10 5.10 -9.21
CA TRP A 103 11.98 5.93 -8.40
C TRP A 103 12.54 5.20 -7.17
N VAL A 104 11.70 4.46 -6.44
CA VAL A 104 12.17 3.65 -5.29
C VAL A 104 13.23 2.65 -5.74
N ARG A 105 13.01 1.93 -6.83
CA ARG A 105 13.97 0.95 -7.36
C ARG A 105 15.28 1.57 -7.83
N GLU A 106 15.21 2.74 -8.46
CA GLU A 106 16.40 3.50 -8.86
C GLU A 106 17.24 3.93 -7.66
N GLN A 107 16.59 4.42 -6.61
CA GLN A 107 17.26 5.01 -5.45
C GLN A 107 17.60 3.99 -4.35
N ARG A 108 16.94 2.84 -4.32
CA ARG A 108 17.10 1.79 -3.32
C ARG A 108 17.11 0.40 -4.01
N PRO A 109 18.08 0.16 -4.91
CA PRO A 109 18.12 -1.06 -5.76
C PRO A 109 18.21 -2.37 -4.97
N ASP A 110 18.78 -2.33 -3.75
CA ASP A 110 18.93 -3.50 -2.89
C ASP A 110 17.71 -3.73 -1.97
N ALA A 111 16.71 -2.84 -2.01
CA ALA A 111 15.53 -2.97 -1.18
C ALA A 111 14.46 -3.84 -1.84
N THR A 112 13.86 -4.70 -1.05
CA THR A 112 12.68 -5.47 -1.46
C THR A 112 11.45 -4.57 -1.52
N LEU A 113 10.69 -4.66 -2.61
CA LEU A 113 9.44 -3.90 -2.78
C LEU A 113 8.28 -4.61 -2.08
N TRP A 114 7.59 -3.88 -1.21
CA TRP A 114 6.26 -4.21 -0.71
C TRP A 114 5.25 -3.19 -1.22
N LEU A 115 4.02 -3.61 -1.47
CA LEU A 115 2.91 -2.73 -1.77
C LEU A 115 1.84 -2.85 -0.69
N ALA A 116 1.19 -1.75 -0.37
CA ALA A 116 -0.01 -1.73 0.46
C ALA A 116 -1.02 -0.77 -0.14
N GLY A 117 -2.31 -1.07 0.05
CA GLY A 117 -3.36 -0.17 -0.40
C GLY A 117 -4.61 -0.28 0.47
N PHE A 118 -5.30 0.84 0.62
CA PHE A 118 -6.59 0.91 1.28
C PHE A 118 -7.69 1.25 0.29
N SER A 119 -8.77 0.46 0.27
CA SER A 119 -9.95 0.67 -0.57
C SER A 119 -9.55 0.81 -2.06
N PHE A 120 -9.81 1.94 -2.71
CA PHE A 120 -9.36 2.21 -4.07
C PHE A 120 -7.83 2.02 -4.24
N GLY A 121 -7.03 2.37 -3.25
CA GLY A 121 -5.59 2.09 -3.27
C GLY A 121 -5.26 0.60 -3.30
N ALA A 122 -6.08 -0.25 -2.68
CA ALA A 122 -5.95 -1.72 -2.81
C ALA A 122 -6.27 -2.19 -4.24
N PHE A 123 -7.28 -1.61 -4.87
CA PHE A 123 -7.58 -1.88 -6.28
C PHE A 123 -6.40 -1.51 -7.18
N VAL A 124 -5.88 -0.27 -7.07
CA VAL A 124 -4.76 0.20 -7.89
C VAL A 124 -3.51 -0.67 -7.70
N SER A 125 -3.16 -1.00 -6.45
CA SER A 125 -1.97 -1.82 -6.15
C SER A 125 -2.12 -3.26 -6.66
N LEU A 126 -3.31 -3.87 -6.57
CA LEU A 126 -3.60 -5.19 -7.11
C LEU A 126 -3.52 -5.21 -8.64
N ARG A 127 -4.10 -4.22 -9.32
CA ARG A 127 -4.04 -4.12 -10.79
C ARG A 127 -2.60 -3.97 -11.31
N ALA A 128 -1.74 -3.27 -10.58
CA ALA A 128 -0.34 -3.07 -10.94
C ALA A 128 0.59 -4.20 -10.47
N ALA A 129 0.13 -5.13 -9.64
CA ALA A 129 0.98 -6.12 -8.98
C ALA A 129 1.73 -7.05 -9.96
N ALA A 130 1.06 -7.48 -11.04
CA ALA A 130 1.68 -8.35 -12.05
C ALA A 130 2.89 -7.70 -12.72
N GLU A 131 2.82 -6.40 -13.01
CA GLU A 131 3.91 -5.63 -13.63
C GLU A 131 4.98 -5.25 -12.59
N LEU A 132 4.54 -4.83 -11.40
CA LEU A 132 5.44 -4.33 -10.36
C LEU A 132 6.11 -5.45 -9.56
N GLN A 133 5.59 -6.66 -9.57
CA GLN A 133 6.15 -7.83 -8.89
C GLN A 133 6.62 -7.53 -7.45
N PRO A 134 5.73 -7.04 -6.56
CA PRO A 134 6.07 -6.87 -5.16
C PRO A 134 6.29 -8.23 -4.49
N GLN A 135 7.18 -8.30 -3.51
CA GLN A 135 7.34 -9.52 -2.72
C GLN A 135 6.16 -9.74 -1.77
N VAL A 136 5.60 -8.67 -1.24
CA VAL A 136 4.43 -8.68 -0.36
C VAL A 136 3.42 -7.66 -0.83
N LEU A 137 2.14 -8.03 -0.79
CA LEU A 137 1.03 -7.14 -1.03
C LEU A 137 0.07 -7.15 0.17
N VAL A 138 -0.33 -5.96 0.61
CA VAL A 138 -1.34 -5.79 1.66
C VAL A 138 -2.55 -5.05 1.08
N SER A 139 -3.70 -5.69 1.07
CA SER A 139 -4.96 -5.14 0.60
C SER A 139 -5.92 -4.93 1.76
N ILE A 140 -6.24 -3.68 2.10
CA ILE A 140 -7.15 -3.32 3.17
C ILE A 140 -8.45 -2.87 2.55
N ALA A 141 -9.55 -3.53 2.89
CA ALA A 141 -10.90 -3.30 2.37
C ALA A 141 -10.91 -3.19 0.82
N PRO A 142 -10.39 -4.19 0.08
CA PRO A 142 -10.35 -4.14 -1.38
C PRO A 142 -11.78 -4.06 -1.93
N PRO A 143 -12.11 -3.10 -2.83
CA PRO A 143 -13.48 -2.81 -3.23
C PRO A 143 -14.01 -3.80 -4.29
N ALA A 144 -13.94 -5.11 -4.01
CA ALA A 144 -14.50 -6.16 -4.85
C ALA A 144 -16.02 -5.96 -5.01
N GLY A 145 -16.53 -6.21 -6.20
CA GLY A 145 -17.93 -5.94 -6.56
C GLY A 145 -18.23 -4.48 -6.91
N ARG A 146 -17.29 -3.56 -6.68
CA ARG A 146 -17.42 -2.13 -7.06
C ARG A 146 -16.45 -1.72 -8.17
N TRP A 147 -15.31 -2.39 -8.26
CA TRP A 147 -14.27 -2.18 -9.25
C TRP A 147 -13.95 -3.51 -9.95
N ASP A 148 -13.43 -3.41 -11.16
CA ASP A 148 -13.05 -4.59 -11.95
C ASP A 148 -11.72 -5.18 -11.49
N PHE A 149 -11.78 -6.34 -10.86
CA PHE A 149 -10.64 -7.13 -10.43
C PHE A 149 -10.30 -8.30 -11.36
N ASP A 150 -10.88 -8.35 -12.56
CA ASP A 150 -10.61 -9.43 -13.50
C ASP A 150 -9.12 -9.43 -13.92
N GLY A 151 -8.52 -10.61 -13.89
CA GLY A 151 -7.14 -10.81 -14.32
C GLY A 151 -6.06 -10.25 -13.37
N VAL A 152 -6.39 -9.85 -12.13
CA VAL A 152 -5.38 -9.48 -11.13
C VAL A 152 -4.49 -10.68 -10.80
N GLN A 153 -3.20 -10.43 -10.61
CA GLN A 153 -2.20 -11.44 -10.27
C GLN A 153 -1.39 -10.96 -9.04
N PRO A 154 -1.93 -11.16 -7.84
CA PRO A 154 -1.21 -10.82 -6.61
C PRO A 154 -0.01 -11.76 -6.42
N PRO A 155 1.01 -11.33 -5.64
CA PRO A 155 2.11 -12.19 -5.25
C PRO A 155 1.64 -13.31 -4.30
N ALA A 156 2.47 -14.33 -4.11
CA ALA A 156 2.17 -15.41 -3.17
C ALA A 156 2.04 -14.96 -1.70
N ASN A 157 2.75 -13.90 -1.33
CA ASN A 157 2.67 -13.28 0.00
C ASN A 157 1.66 -12.13 -0.04
N TRP A 158 0.40 -12.47 0.09
CA TRP A 158 -0.71 -11.52 -0.01
C TRP A 158 -1.59 -11.56 1.23
N LEU A 159 -1.66 -10.43 1.95
CA LEU A 159 -2.52 -10.20 3.10
C LEU A 159 -3.74 -9.37 2.70
N VAL A 160 -4.92 -9.87 3.02
CA VAL A 160 -6.19 -9.14 2.89
C VAL A 160 -6.76 -8.89 4.28
N ILE A 161 -7.13 -7.64 4.58
CA ILE A 161 -7.78 -7.27 5.84
C ILE A 161 -9.14 -6.65 5.50
N GLN A 162 -10.23 -7.24 6.02
CA GLN A 162 -11.59 -6.80 5.74
C GLN A 162 -12.39 -6.63 7.03
N GLY A 163 -13.05 -5.48 7.17
CA GLY A 163 -14.02 -5.24 8.22
C GLY A 163 -15.33 -5.99 7.95
N GLU A 164 -15.89 -6.67 8.97
CA GLU A 164 -17.13 -7.45 8.80
C GLU A 164 -18.40 -6.58 8.78
N GLU A 165 -18.31 -5.32 9.25
CA GLU A 165 -19.38 -4.31 9.20
C GLU A 165 -19.04 -3.16 8.25
N ASP A 166 -18.29 -3.46 7.17
CA ASP A 166 -17.94 -2.48 6.14
C ASP A 166 -19.21 -2.06 5.38
N GLU A 167 -19.59 -0.80 5.53
CA GLU A 167 -20.79 -0.20 4.96
C GLU A 167 -20.59 0.33 3.53
N ILE A 168 -19.35 0.35 3.07
CA ILE A 168 -18.98 0.85 1.73
C ILE A 168 -18.68 -0.30 0.76
N VAL A 169 -17.92 -1.28 1.22
CA VAL A 169 -17.54 -2.47 0.47
C VAL A 169 -18.20 -3.68 1.13
N ASP A 170 -19.11 -4.35 0.43
CA ASP A 170 -19.77 -5.56 0.93
C ASP A 170 -18.71 -6.63 1.27
N PRO A 171 -18.55 -7.01 2.56
CA PRO A 171 -17.58 -8.02 2.96
C PRO A 171 -17.80 -9.36 2.27
N GLN A 172 -19.06 -9.73 2.00
CA GLN A 172 -19.36 -10.98 1.33
C GLN A 172 -18.89 -10.96 -0.14
N ALA A 173 -18.98 -9.82 -0.81
CA ALA A 173 -18.44 -9.67 -2.16
C ALA A 173 -16.90 -9.88 -2.18
N VAL A 174 -16.19 -9.36 -1.15
CA VAL A 174 -14.75 -9.60 -1.00
C VAL A 174 -14.45 -11.08 -0.78
N TYR A 175 -15.18 -11.75 0.11
CA TYR A 175 -14.95 -13.17 0.41
C TYR A 175 -15.24 -14.05 -0.81
N ASN A 176 -16.37 -13.84 -1.50
CA ASN A 176 -16.70 -14.57 -2.71
C ASN A 176 -15.68 -14.37 -3.83
N TRP A 177 -15.16 -13.15 -3.96
CA TRP A 177 -14.10 -12.85 -4.93
C TRP A 177 -12.80 -13.59 -4.57
N LEU A 178 -12.36 -13.55 -3.31
CA LEU A 178 -11.16 -14.26 -2.85
C LEU A 178 -11.30 -15.78 -3.04
N ASP A 179 -12.47 -16.34 -2.73
CA ASP A 179 -12.76 -17.77 -2.91
C ASP A 179 -12.75 -18.20 -4.40
N SER A 180 -12.98 -17.24 -5.31
CA SER A 180 -12.92 -17.48 -6.76
C SER A 180 -11.51 -17.49 -7.34
N LEU A 181 -10.52 -17.03 -6.57
CA LEU A 181 -9.15 -16.94 -7.02
C LEU A 181 -8.36 -18.23 -6.65
N ASP A 182 -7.62 -18.75 -7.61
CA ASP A 182 -6.67 -19.86 -7.37
C ASP A 182 -5.28 -19.31 -7.02
N VAL A 183 -5.23 -18.44 -6.01
CA VAL A 183 -3.99 -17.81 -5.51
C VAL A 183 -3.92 -17.85 -3.99
N PRO A 184 -2.75 -18.18 -3.41
CA PRO A 184 -2.56 -18.13 -1.96
C PRO A 184 -2.81 -16.72 -1.42
N HIS A 185 -3.50 -16.62 -0.30
CA HIS A 185 -3.69 -15.37 0.43
C HIS A 185 -3.96 -15.63 1.91
N GLU A 186 -3.65 -14.65 2.73
CA GLU A 186 -4.05 -14.61 4.13
C GLU A 186 -5.20 -13.63 4.29
N LEU A 187 -6.33 -14.08 4.84
CA LEU A 187 -7.50 -13.23 5.09
C LEU A 187 -7.68 -13.00 6.59
N VAL A 188 -7.63 -11.74 7.00
CA VAL A 188 -8.01 -11.31 8.34
C VAL A 188 -9.38 -10.63 8.27
N ARG A 189 -10.39 -11.25 8.89
CA ARG A 189 -11.72 -10.67 9.10
C ARG A 189 -11.72 -9.94 10.42
N MET A 190 -12.11 -8.68 10.40
CA MET A 190 -12.14 -7.86 11.63
C MET A 190 -13.59 -7.66 12.07
N PRO A 191 -14.01 -8.28 13.21
CA PRO A 191 -15.37 -8.12 13.71
C PRO A 191 -15.64 -6.67 14.16
N ASP A 192 -16.91 -6.26 14.12
CA ASP A 192 -17.39 -4.93 14.51
C ASP A 192 -16.56 -3.79 13.89
N THR A 193 -16.17 -3.93 12.62
CA THR A 193 -15.24 -3.02 11.96
C THR A 193 -15.85 -2.46 10.68
N SER A 194 -16.03 -1.13 10.64
CA SER A 194 -16.51 -0.37 9.50
C SER A 194 -15.40 -0.14 8.46
N HIS A 195 -15.75 0.38 7.26
CA HIS A 195 -14.81 0.66 6.17
C HIS A 195 -13.60 1.50 6.59
N PHE A 196 -13.81 2.55 7.38
CA PHE A 196 -12.76 3.46 7.82
C PHE A 196 -12.07 3.04 9.12
N PHE A 197 -12.32 1.84 9.61
CA PHE A 197 -11.72 1.29 10.84
C PHE A 197 -11.92 2.23 12.05
N HIS A 198 -13.09 2.85 12.15
CA HIS A 198 -13.42 3.75 13.25
C HIS A 198 -13.26 3.04 14.58
N ARG A 199 -12.45 3.61 15.51
CA ARG A 199 -12.09 3.04 16.81
C ARG A 199 -11.40 1.66 16.76
N LYS A 200 -10.99 1.20 15.55
CA LYS A 200 -10.36 -0.11 15.31
C LYS A 200 -8.95 0.02 14.71
N LEU A 201 -8.37 1.24 14.68
CA LEU A 201 -7.03 1.44 14.11
C LEU A 201 -5.94 0.69 14.89
N ILE A 202 -6.11 0.51 16.23
CA ILE A 202 -5.16 -0.28 17.02
C ILE A 202 -5.29 -1.77 16.70
N ASP A 203 -6.52 -2.26 16.49
CA ASP A 203 -6.77 -3.64 16.09
C ASP A 203 -6.22 -3.89 14.69
N LEU A 204 -6.38 -2.94 13.74
CA LEU A 204 -5.78 -2.97 12.42
C LEU A 204 -4.25 -3.06 12.49
N ARG A 205 -3.61 -2.27 13.37
CA ARG A 205 -2.17 -2.36 13.62
C ARG A 205 -1.76 -3.77 14.06
N GLY A 206 -2.50 -4.37 14.99
CA GLY A 206 -2.27 -5.74 15.44
C GLY A 206 -2.39 -6.76 14.32
N ALA A 207 -3.48 -6.68 13.55
CA ALA A 207 -3.72 -7.55 12.39
C ALA A 207 -2.62 -7.45 11.34
N LEU A 208 -2.24 -6.23 10.98
CA LEU A 208 -1.16 -5.98 10.03
C LEU A 208 0.18 -6.52 10.54
N THR A 209 0.56 -6.21 11.79
CA THR A 209 1.82 -6.68 12.39
C THR A 209 1.90 -8.20 12.37
N HIS A 210 0.82 -8.88 12.77
CA HIS A 210 0.77 -10.35 12.80
C HIS A 210 0.87 -10.92 11.39
N GLY A 211 0.12 -10.38 10.45
CA GLY A 211 0.04 -10.90 9.08
C GLY A 211 1.33 -10.73 8.27
N VAL A 212 2.12 -9.66 8.50
CA VAL A 212 3.32 -9.42 7.66
C VAL A 212 4.64 -9.82 8.32
N LYS A 213 4.66 -10.04 9.64
CA LYS A 213 5.91 -10.22 10.39
C LYS A 213 6.76 -11.40 9.89
N HIS A 214 6.14 -12.47 9.48
CA HIS A 214 6.83 -13.68 9.01
C HIS A 214 7.40 -13.55 7.58
N TRP A 215 7.02 -12.49 6.85
CA TRP A 215 7.58 -12.17 5.53
C TRP A 215 8.74 -11.17 5.59
N LEU A 216 9.05 -10.64 6.77
CA LEU A 216 10.22 -9.78 6.94
C LEU A 216 11.50 -10.58 6.63
N PRO A 217 12.48 -9.98 5.93
CA PRO A 217 13.77 -10.62 5.72
C PRO A 217 14.42 -11.03 7.05
N ASN A 218 14.95 -12.22 7.11
CA ASN A 218 15.66 -12.68 8.29
C ASN A 218 17.00 -11.92 8.39
N PRO A 219 17.32 -11.24 9.49
CA PRO A 219 18.56 -10.48 9.60
C PRO A 219 19.81 -11.36 9.41
N ASP A 220 19.70 -12.69 9.63
CA ASP A 220 20.79 -13.64 9.48
C ASP A 220 21.00 -14.13 8.03
N SER A 221 20.13 -13.79 7.07
CA SER A 221 20.22 -14.23 5.68
C SER A 221 21.06 -13.29 4.78
N ALA A 222 21.53 -12.16 5.30
CA ALA A 222 22.31 -11.16 4.54
C ALA A 222 23.83 -11.41 4.53
N THR A 223 24.30 -12.56 5.08
CA THR A 223 25.73 -12.91 5.20
C THR A 223 26.09 -14.25 4.56
N ALA A 224 25.35 -14.66 3.52
CA ALA A 224 25.71 -15.85 2.74
C ALA A 224 26.05 -15.50 1.29
#